data_9bf2c63556b02956e61c6416a5df7de7
#
_entry.id   9bf2c63556b02956e61c6416a5df7de7
#
_cell.length_a   1.000
_cell.length_b   1.000
_cell.length_c   1.000
_cell.angle_alpha   90.00
_cell.angle_beta   90.00
_cell.angle_gamma   90.00
#
_symmetry.space_group_name_H-M   'P 1'
#
loop_
_entity.id
_entity.type
_entity.pdbx_description
1 polymer ?
#
loop_
_entity_poly.entity_id
_entity_poly.type
_entity_poly.pdbx_seq_one_letter_code
_entity_poly.pdbx_strand_id
1 'polypeptide(L)'
;VYKRQRVTYELSGFNASKIIGTGTTLDTARLRYLLGEYFEVDPRNIHAYVIGEHGDSEFVPWSQALLAAKPLKDVMRDNPKSYYMEELEQISDDVRCAAHKIIEAKGATYYGIGMSIVRIVRAILQDENSVLTVSVRLRGEYGGKKDVFIGNPCIVSANRAKRILELKLTEQELQKLDNSCTILNDNFKKLKL
;
A
#
# COMPACT_ATOMS: atom_id res chain seq x y z
N VAL A 1 -8.17 8.69 6.64
CA VAL A 1 -8.82 7.91 5.57
C VAL A 1 -9.46 6.64 6.16
N TYR A 2 -8.76 5.84 6.94
CA TYR A 2 -9.22 4.53 7.43
C TYR A 2 -10.40 4.59 8.40
N LYS A 3 -10.45 5.61 9.28
CA LYS A 3 -11.60 5.84 10.16
C LYS A 3 -12.88 5.98 9.36
N ARG A 4 -12.84 6.74 8.25
CA ARG A 4 -14.00 6.93 7.36
C ARG A 4 -14.43 5.63 6.69
N GLN A 5 -13.51 4.80 6.24
CA GLN A 5 -13.82 3.53 5.59
C GLN A 5 -14.51 2.56 6.55
N ARG A 6 -14.01 2.41 7.78
CA ARG A 6 -14.65 1.58 8.82
C ARG A 6 -16.03 2.11 9.18
N VAL A 7 -16.17 3.43 9.40
CA VAL A 7 -17.44 4.09 9.66
C VAL A 7 -18.44 3.85 8.51
N THR A 8 -17.99 4.01 7.26
CA THR A 8 -18.82 3.72 6.09
C THR A 8 -19.30 2.27 6.11
N TYR A 9 -18.44 1.33 6.45
CA TYR A 9 -18.81 -0.08 6.55
C TYR A 9 -19.88 -0.33 7.61
N GLU A 10 -19.70 0.22 8.83
CA GLU A 10 -20.64 0.00 9.93
C GLU A 10 -22.01 0.65 9.67
N LEU A 11 -22.05 1.81 9.00
CA LEU A 11 -23.29 2.58 8.83
C LEU A 11 -24.02 2.33 7.52
N SER A 12 -23.34 1.86 6.47
CA SER A 12 -23.95 1.76 5.13
C SER A 12 -24.69 0.46 4.85
N GLY A 13 -24.41 -0.60 5.62
CA GLY A 13 -24.88 -1.95 5.32
C GLY A 13 -24.29 -2.58 4.06
N PHE A 14 -23.33 -1.93 3.40
CA PHE A 14 -22.66 -2.50 2.23
C PHE A 14 -21.75 -3.65 2.60
N ASN A 15 -21.65 -4.62 1.69
CA ASN A 15 -20.64 -5.66 1.83
C ASN A 15 -19.23 -5.03 1.83
N ALA A 16 -18.36 -5.46 2.75
CA ALA A 16 -17.01 -4.92 2.90
C ALA A 16 -16.19 -4.97 1.59
N SER A 17 -16.44 -5.92 0.70
CA SER A 17 -15.76 -5.99 -0.60
C SER A 17 -16.10 -4.84 -1.56
N LYS A 18 -17.20 -4.12 -1.31
CA LYS A 18 -17.62 -2.94 -2.06
C LYS A 18 -17.09 -1.64 -1.47
N ILE A 19 -16.51 -1.68 -0.28
CA ILE A 19 -15.97 -0.51 0.41
C ILE A 19 -14.46 -0.52 0.25
N ILE A 20 -13.99 0.23 -0.74
CA ILE A 20 -12.58 0.32 -1.11
C ILE A 20 -12.05 1.69 -0.70
N GLY A 21 -10.98 1.71 0.08
CA GLY A 21 -10.21 2.93 0.33
C GLY A 21 -9.02 3.04 -0.62
N THR A 22 -8.51 4.23 -0.83
CA THR A 22 -7.32 4.47 -1.67
C THR A 22 -6.09 3.72 -1.14
N GLY A 23 -6.05 3.46 0.17
CA GLY A 23 -4.97 2.71 0.80
C GLY A 23 -3.61 3.35 0.55
N THR A 24 -2.66 2.52 0.21
CA THR A 24 -1.29 2.86 -0.13
C THR A 24 -1.04 2.85 -1.66
N THR A 25 -2.10 3.06 -2.48
CA THR A 25 -1.99 3.08 -3.95
C THR A 25 -1.06 4.20 -4.43
N LEU A 26 -1.17 5.40 -3.85
CA LEU A 26 -0.30 6.53 -4.20
C LEU A 26 1.15 6.29 -3.74
N ASP A 27 1.32 5.78 -2.54
CA ASP A 27 2.64 5.50 -1.97
C ASP A 27 3.37 4.41 -2.76
N THR A 28 2.64 3.38 -3.19
CA THR A 28 3.17 2.36 -4.11
C THR A 28 3.57 2.93 -5.46
N ALA A 29 2.81 3.87 -6.02
CA ALA A 29 3.16 4.53 -7.27
C ALA A 29 4.43 5.38 -7.12
N ARG A 30 4.55 6.13 -6.02
CA ARG A 30 5.77 6.90 -5.69
C ARG A 30 6.98 5.99 -5.47
N LEU A 31 6.80 4.93 -4.70
CA LEU A 31 7.85 3.93 -4.46
C LEU A 31 8.41 3.40 -5.79
N ARG A 32 7.53 2.96 -6.69
CA ARG A 32 7.96 2.42 -7.98
C ARG A 32 8.67 3.45 -8.84
N TYR A 33 8.21 4.69 -8.80
CA TYR A 33 8.86 5.79 -9.52
C TYR A 33 10.29 6.01 -8.99
N LEU A 34 10.47 6.16 -7.68
CA LEU A 34 11.78 6.40 -7.07
C LEU A 34 12.73 5.20 -7.24
N LEU A 35 12.21 3.98 -7.14
CA LEU A 35 13.00 2.78 -7.43
C LEU A 35 13.37 2.70 -8.92
N GLY A 36 12.49 3.14 -9.82
CA GLY A 36 12.80 3.23 -11.25
C GLY A 36 13.96 4.18 -11.52
N GLU A 37 13.99 5.34 -10.89
CA GLU A 37 15.10 6.30 -10.94
C GLU A 37 16.38 5.68 -10.35
N TYR A 38 16.27 5.04 -9.19
CA TYR A 38 17.42 4.44 -8.49
C TYR A 38 18.07 3.29 -9.27
N PHE A 39 17.27 2.43 -9.89
CA PHE A 39 17.76 1.30 -10.69
C PHE A 39 17.91 1.62 -12.18
N GLU A 40 17.65 2.86 -12.60
CA GLU A 40 17.69 3.32 -13.99
C GLU A 40 16.82 2.45 -14.94
N VAL A 41 15.61 2.11 -14.50
CA VAL A 41 14.65 1.30 -15.27
C VAL A 41 13.27 1.96 -15.28
N ASP A 42 12.46 1.61 -16.29
CA ASP A 42 11.05 2.04 -16.30
C ASP A 42 10.32 1.53 -15.04
N PRO A 43 9.64 2.41 -14.29
CA PRO A 43 8.89 2.05 -13.08
C PRO A 43 7.89 0.89 -13.25
N ARG A 44 7.42 0.66 -14.49
CA ARG A 44 6.54 -0.48 -14.81
C ARG A 44 7.19 -1.84 -14.62
N ASN A 45 8.52 -1.89 -14.63
CA ASN A 45 9.29 -3.12 -14.38
C ASN A 45 9.56 -3.38 -12.90
N ILE A 46 9.15 -2.46 -12.01
CA ILE A 46 9.29 -2.61 -10.56
C ILE A 46 7.99 -3.20 -9.99
N HIS A 47 8.10 -4.36 -9.36
CA HIS A 47 7.01 -5.02 -8.65
C HIS A 47 7.27 -4.94 -7.15
N ALA A 48 7.13 -3.75 -6.60
CA ALA A 48 7.21 -3.45 -5.17
C ALA A 48 5.92 -2.78 -4.72
N TYR A 49 5.57 -2.96 -3.44
CA TYR A 49 4.33 -2.46 -2.86
C TYR A 49 4.60 -1.79 -1.53
N VAL A 50 3.88 -0.72 -1.24
CA VAL A 50 3.71 -0.19 0.12
C VAL A 50 2.47 -0.83 0.70
N ILE A 51 2.54 -1.42 1.89
CA ILE A 51 1.39 -2.02 2.59
C ILE A 51 1.30 -1.49 4.02
N GLY A 52 0.20 -1.80 4.68
CA GLY A 52 -0.04 -1.32 6.04
C GLY A 52 -1.00 -0.14 6.10
N GLU A 53 -0.91 0.60 7.19
CA GLU A 53 -1.60 1.88 7.36
C GLU A 53 -0.97 2.91 6.40
N HIS A 54 -1.80 3.71 5.69
CA HIS A 54 -1.27 4.88 5.00
C HIS A 54 -0.95 5.98 6.01
N GLY A 55 0.28 6.04 6.47
CA GLY A 55 0.79 6.92 7.51
C GLY A 55 2.12 6.40 8.04
N ASP A 56 2.42 6.73 9.29
CA ASP A 56 3.74 6.49 9.89
C ASP A 56 4.12 5.00 9.99
N SER A 57 3.15 4.09 9.98
CA SER A 57 3.38 2.65 10.09
C SER A 57 3.29 1.88 8.78
N GLU A 58 3.19 2.56 7.64
CA GLU A 58 3.31 1.90 6.33
C GLU A 58 4.74 1.39 6.12
N PHE A 59 4.89 0.33 5.34
CA PHE A 59 6.19 -0.24 5.06
C PHE A 59 6.25 -0.95 3.70
N VAL A 60 7.46 -1.16 3.22
CA VAL A 60 7.73 -1.93 2.01
C VAL A 60 8.16 -3.35 2.41
N PRO A 61 7.45 -4.40 1.99
CA PRO A 61 7.91 -5.78 2.15
C PRO A 61 9.01 -6.09 1.13
N TRP A 62 10.24 -5.71 1.45
CA TRP A 62 11.40 -5.88 0.58
C TRP A 62 11.68 -7.34 0.21
N SER A 63 11.23 -8.27 1.05
CA SER A 63 11.33 -9.71 0.76
C SER A 63 10.56 -10.13 -0.49
N GLN A 64 9.56 -9.33 -0.89
CA GLN A 64 8.66 -9.58 -2.02
C GLN A 64 8.86 -8.61 -3.19
N ALA A 65 9.85 -7.72 -3.10
CA ALA A 65 10.14 -6.76 -4.15
C ALA A 65 10.93 -7.39 -5.30
N LEU A 66 10.48 -7.13 -6.54
CA LEU A 66 11.12 -7.63 -7.75
C LEU A 66 11.44 -6.48 -8.70
N LEU A 67 12.55 -6.61 -9.40
CA LEU A 67 12.84 -5.89 -10.64
C LEU A 67 12.62 -6.86 -11.80
N ALA A 68 11.63 -6.62 -12.61
CA ALA A 68 11.08 -7.60 -13.55
C ALA A 68 10.75 -8.92 -12.84
N ALA A 69 11.42 -10.01 -13.20
CA ALA A 69 11.23 -11.33 -12.59
C ALA A 69 12.32 -11.67 -11.52
N LYS A 70 13.28 -10.75 -11.27
CA LYS A 70 14.40 -11.02 -10.36
C LYS A 70 14.15 -10.40 -8.99
N PRO A 71 14.31 -11.15 -7.89
CA PRO A 71 14.23 -10.57 -6.57
C PRO A 71 15.19 -9.38 -6.40
N LEU A 72 14.72 -8.30 -5.83
CA LEU A 72 15.50 -7.06 -5.67
C LEU A 72 16.79 -7.30 -4.89
N LYS A 73 16.72 -8.15 -3.87
CA LYS A 73 17.90 -8.58 -3.09
C LYS A 73 18.98 -9.25 -3.95
N ASP A 74 18.57 -10.00 -4.97
CA ASP A 74 19.51 -10.66 -5.89
C ASP A 74 20.13 -9.66 -6.86
N VAL A 75 19.35 -8.67 -7.32
CA VAL A 75 19.88 -7.56 -8.14
C VAL A 75 20.95 -6.80 -7.38
N MET A 76 20.72 -6.49 -6.11
CA MET A 76 21.65 -5.78 -5.25
C MET A 76 22.92 -6.63 -4.97
N ARG A 77 22.73 -7.91 -4.64
CA ARG A 77 23.85 -8.84 -4.39
C ARG A 77 24.77 -8.96 -5.62
N ASP A 78 24.20 -8.98 -6.82
CA ASP A 78 24.97 -9.11 -8.05
C ASP A 78 25.65 -7.78 -8.46
N ASN A 79 25.26 -6.67 -7.84
CA ASN A 79 25.82 -5.33 -8.07
C ASN A 79 26.19 -4.62 -6.74
N PRO A 80 27.05 -5.19 -5.90
CA PRO A 80 27.26 -4.74 -4.52
C PRO A 80 27.93 -3.37 -4.38
N LYS A 81 28.46 -2.82 -5.48
CA LYS A 81 29.09 -1.48 -5.49
C LYS A 81 28.15 -0.37 -5.97
N SER A 82 26.92 -0.73 -6.37
CA SER A 82 25.99 0.20 -6.99
C SER A 82 24.69 0.37 -6.20
N TYR A 83 24.32 -0.60 -5.34
CA TYR A 83 23.01 -0.60 -4.69
C TYR A 83 23.15 -1.01 -3.22
N TYR A 84 22.58 -0.21 -2.32
CA TYR A 84 22.66 -0.39 -0.87
C TYR A 84 21.27 -0.44 -0.23
N MET A 85 21.11 -1.27 0.80
CA MET A 85 19.82 -1.43 1.49
C MET A 85 19.39 -0.17 2.23
N GLU A 86 20.35 0.57 2.75
CA GLU A 86 20.14 1.84 3.45
C GLU A 86 19.49 2.88 2.51
N GLU A 87 19.85 2.89 1.23
CA GLU A 87 19.26 3.78 0.22
C GLU A 87 17.83 3.38 -0.11
N LEU A 88 17.52 2.08 -0.12
CA LEU A 88 16.14 1.61 -0.29
C LEU A 88 15.25 1.99 0.91
N GLU A 89 15.78 1.90 2.14
CA GLU A 89 15.05 2.36 3.33
C GLU A 89 14.85 3.88 3.29
N GLN A 90 15.84 4.65 2.83
CA GLN A 90 15.69 6.10 2.62
C GLN A 90 14.61 6.41 1.59
N ILE A 91 14.55 5.66 0.47
CA ILE A 91 13.47 5.79 -0.52
C ILE A 91 12.11 5.50 0.12
N SER A 92 12.01 4.47 0.97
CA SER A 92 10.78 4.17 1.70
C SER A 92 10.36 5.32 2.62
N ASP A 93 11.31 5.94 3.31
CA ASP A 93 11.08 7.10 4.17
C ASP A 93 10.66 8.34 3.36
N ASP A 94 11.26 8.59 2.22
CA ASP A 94 10.87 9.67 1.31
C ASP A 94 9.45 9.50 0.79
N VAL A 95 9.02 8.27 0.50
CA VAL A 95 7.64 7.95 0.13
C VAL A 95 6.70 8.32 1.28
N ARG A 96 6.99 7.86 2.50
CA ARG A 96 6.19 8.11 3.71
C ARG A 96 6.07 9.60 4.02
N CYS A 97 7.15 10.34 3.89
CA CYS A 97 7.20 11.78 4.17
C CYS A 97 6.71 12.66 3.02
N ALA A 98 6.44 12.10 1.84
CA ALA A 98 6.12 12.89 0.64
C ALA A 98 4.89 13.80 0.81
N ALA A 99 3.86 13.34 1.51
CA ALA A 99 2.67 14.15 1.76
C ALA A 99 2.98 15.36 2.64
N HIS A 100 3.79 15.21 3.69
CA HIS A 100 4.22 16.31 4.57
C HIS A 100 5.01 17.36 3.80
N LYS A 101 6.02 16.94 3.02
CA LYS A 101 6.82 17.84 2.17
C LYS A 101 5.94 18.66 1.21
N ILE A 102 4.92 18.02 0.60
CA ILE A 102 3.98 18.72 -0.30
C ILE A 102 3.09 19.70 0.45
N ILE A 103 2.59 19.33 1.64
CA ILE A 103 1.73 20.21 2.46
C ILE A 103 2.53 21.42 2.96
N GLU A 104 3.75 21.22 3.40
CA GLU A 104 4.64 22.31 3.80
C GLU A 104 4.90 23.30 2.65
N ALA A 105 5.12 22.79 1.43
CA ALA A 105 5.44 23.62 0.26
C ALA A 105 4.24 24.39 -0.30
N LYS A 106 3.02 23.85 -0.23
CA LYS A 106 1.84 24.45 -0.89
C LYS A 106 0.53 24.42 -0.08
N GLY A 107 0.59 24.06 1.20
CA GLY A 107 -0.53 24.07 2.13
C GLY A 107 -1.47 22.87 2.03
N ALA A 108 -1.46 22.11 0.94
CA ALA A 108 -2.34 20.93 0.76
C ALA A 108 -1.80 19.95 -0.29
N THR A 109 -2.32 18.71 -0.26
CA THR A 109 -2.08 17.70 -1.29
C THR A 109 -3.41 17.21 -1.87
N TYR A 110 -3.55 17.19 -3.20
CA TYR A 110 -4.79 16.78 -3.91
C TYR A 110 -4.55 16.14 -5.28
N TYR A 111 -3.57 16.55 -6.07
CA TYR A 111 -3.36 15.99 -7.42
C TYR A 111 -2.99 14.52 -7.42
N GLY A 112 -2.02 14.12 -6.60
CA GLY A 112 -1.59 12.72 -6.53
C GLY A 112 -2.70 11.79 -6.08
N ILE A 113 -3.46 12.18 -5.04
CA ILE A 113 -4.60 11.37 -4.58
C ILE A 113 -5.73 11.35 -5.62
N GLY A 114 -5.96 12.45 -6.34
CA GLY A 114 -6.90 12.51 -7.46
C GLY A 114 -6.56 11.47 -8.53
N MET A 115 -5.29 11.39 -8.93
CA MET A 115 -4.81 10.39 -9.90
C MET A 115 -4.97 8.95 -9.40
N SER A 116 -4.74 8.71 -8.11
CA SER A 116 -4.96 7.39 -7.49
C SER A 116 -6.43 7.00 -7.52
N ILE A 117 -7.33 7.94 -7.25
CA ILE A 117 -8.79 7.72 -7.37
C ILE A 117 -9.16 7.38 -8.81
N VAL A 118 -8.66 8.15 -9.79
CA VAL A 118 -8.87 7.88 -11.23
C VAL A 118 -8.40 6.48 -11.59
N ARG A 119 -7.21 6.06 -11.10
CA ARG A 119 -6.67 4.72 -11.36
C ARG A 119 -7.56 3.60 -10.82
N ILE A 120 -8.07 3.76 -9.59
CA ILE A 120 -8.97 2.78 -8.95
C ILE A 120 -10.32 2.74 -9.67
N VAL A 121 -10.91 3.91 -9.94
CA VAL A 121 -12.21 4.02 -10.64
C VAL A 121 -12.11 3.43 -12.05
N ARG A 122 -11.03 3.69 -12.76
CA ARG A 122 -10.77 3.09 -14.08
C ARG A 122 -10.74 1.56 -14.00
N ALA A 123 -10.02 0.99 -13.02
CA ALA A 123 -9.98 -0.46 -12.84
C ALA A 123 -11.36 -1.07 -12.59
N ILE A 124 -12.23 -0.34 -11.88
CA ILE A 124 -13.61 -0.76 -11.62
C ILE A 124 -14.48 -0.64 -12.88
N LEU A 125 -14.47 0.52 -13.56
CA LEU A 125 -15.33 0.79 -14.71
C LEU A 125 -14.97 -0.05 -15.94
N GLN A 126 -13.70 -0.38 -16.11
CA GLN A 126 -13.19 -1.19 -17.22
C GLN A 126 -13.06 -2.69 -16.89
N ASP A 127 -13.47 -3.11 -15.68
CA ASP A 127 -13.32 -4.49 -15.18
C ASP A 127 -11.92 -5.08 -15.38
N GLU A 128 -10.89 -4.28 -15.11
CA GLU A 128 -9.51 -4.62 -15.47
C GLU A 128 -8.95 -5.82 -14.73
N ASN A 129 -9.48 -6.19 -13.57
CA ASN A 129 -8.88 -7.14 -12.65
C ASN A 129 -7.45 -6.76 -12.23
N SER A 130 -7.21 -5.47 -12.07
CA SER A 130 -5.91 -4.91 -11.74
C SER A 130 -5.53 -5.17 -10.29
N VAL A 131 -4.24 -5.44 -10.06
CA VAL A 131 -3.66 -5.52 -8.71
C VAL A 131 -3.30 -4.11 -8.26
N LEU A 132 -3.99 -3.61 -7.23
CA LEU A 132 -3.76 -2.30 -6.63
C LEU A 132 -3.64 -2.42 -5.11
N THR A 133 -2.80 -1.59 -4.49
CA THR A 133 -2.64 -1.54 -3.03
C THR A 133 -3.72 -0.69 -2.39
N VAL A 134 -4.96 -1.14 -2.51
CA VAL A 134 -6.13 -0.50 -1.94
C VAL A 134 -6.33 -0.90 -0.48
N SER A 135 -7.01 -0.05 0.29
CA SER A 135 -7.44 -0.41 1.63
C SER A 135 -8.67 -1.31 1.55
N VAL A 136 -8.55 -2.51 2.10
CA VAL A 136 -9.58 -3.54 2.14
C VAL A 136 -9.60 -4.23 3.51
N ARG A 137 -10.73 -4.85 3.86
CA ARG A 137 -10.90 -5.54 5.13
C ARG A 137 -10.19 -6.89 5.09
N LEU A 138 -9.27 -7.11 6.04
CA LEU A 138 -8.70 -8.44 6.30
C LEU A 138 -9.74 -9.33 6.98
N ARG A 139 -9.81 -10.58 6.56
CA ARG A 139 -10.81 -11.57 7.05
C ARG A 139 -10.20 -12.91 7.46
N GLY A 140 -8.92 -13.03 7.46
CA GLY A 140 -8.22 -14.28 7.75
C GLY A 140 -6.81 -14.32 7.21
N GLU A 141 -6.50 -13.39 6.33
CA GLU A 141 -5.16 -13.25 5.77
C GLU A 141 -4.13 -12.96 6.87
N TYR A 142 -2.89 -13.33 6.65
CA TYR A 142 -1.77 -13.13 7.57
C TYR A 142 -1.99 -13.70 8.97
N GLY A 143 -2.62 -14.90 9.06
CA GLY A 143 -2.82 -15.61 10.32
C GLY A 143 -4.11 -15.28 11.07
N GLY A 144 -5.07 -14.62 10.43
CA GLY A 144 -6.50 -14.71 10.78
C GLY A 144 -7.03 -13.86 11.95
N LYS A 145 -6.22 -13.06 12.60
CA LYS A 145 -6.64 -12.35 13.83
C LYS A 145 -7.04 -10.88 13.65
N LYS A 146 -7.11 -10.38 12.40
CA LYS A 146 -7.18 -8.94 12.16
C LYS A 146 -8.45 -8.58 11.40
N ASP A 147 -9.41 -8.00 12.10
CA ASP A 147 -10.57 -7.36 11.50
C ASP A 147 -10.31 -5.86 11.34
N VAL A 148 -9.59 -5.50 10.28
CA VAL A 148 -9.17 -4.13 10.02
C VAL A 148 -9.17 -3.83 8.53
N PHE A 149 -9.49 -2.59 8.15
CA PHE A 149 -9.29 -2.09 6.79
C PHE A 149 -7.87 -1.54 6.67
N ILE A 150 -7.07 -2.09 5.76
CA ILE A 150 -5.65 -1.79 5.65
C ILE A 150 -5.17 -1.92 4.19
N GLY A 151 -4.14 -1.16 3.81
CA GLY A 151 -3.54 -1.19 2.48
C GLY A 151 -2.88 -2.54 2.20
N ASN A 152 -3.35 -3.22 1.15
CA ASN A 152 -2.82 -4.50 0.68
C ASN A 152 -2.98 -4.65 -0.82
N PRO A 153 -2.10 -5.40 -1.51
CA PRO A 153 -2.32 -5.79 -2.89
C PRO A 153 -3.64 -6.56 -3.02
N CYS A 154 -4.54 -6.03 -3.82
CA CYS A 154 -5.85 -6.62 -4.02
C CYS A 154 -6.25 -6.57 -5.49
N ILE A 155 -6.93 -7.61 -5.98
CA ILE A 155 -7.52 -7.63 -7.31
C ILE A 155 -8.79 -6.79 -7.29
N VAL A 156 -8.80 -5.69 -8.05
CA VAL A 156 -9.93 -4.76 -8.19
C VAL A 156 -10.60 -4.95 -9.54
N SER A 157 -11.93 -5.07 -9.53
CA SER A 157 -12.74 -5.30 -10.73
C SER A 157 -14.08 -4.54 -10.67
N ALA A 158 -14.94 -4.69 -11.69
CA ALA A 158 -16.18 -3.94 -11.89
C ALA A 158 -17.08 -3.78 -10.65
N ASN A 159 -17.14 -4.75 -9.78
CA ASN A 159 -18.10 -4.72 -8.68
C ASN A 159 -17.47 -4.67 -7.29
N ARG A 160 -16.15 -4.89 -7.16
CA ARG A 160 -15.55 -5.08 -5.83
C ARG A 160 -14.04 -5.24 -5.83
N ALA A 161 -13.47 -5.15 -4.65
CA ALA A 161 -12.22 -5.79 -4.30
C ALA A 161 -12.46 -7.30 -4.21
N LYS A 162 -11.98 -8.06 -5.20
CA LYS A 162 -12.27 -9.50 -5.34
C LYS A 162 -11.53 -10.35 -4.34
N ARG A 163 -10.22 -10.15 -4.24
CA ARG A 163 -9.33 -10.98 -3.45
C ARG A 163 -8.06 -10.22 -3.08
N ILE A 164 -7.67 -10.30 -1.83
CA ILE A 164 -6.35 -9.89 -1.37
C ILE A 164 -5.33 -10.90 -1.89
N LEU A 165 -4.22 -10.39 -2.43
CA LEU A 165 -3.06 -11.20 -2.73
C LEU A 165 -2.16 -11.22 -1.50
N GLU A 166 -2.31 -12.25 -0.69
CA GLU A 166 -1.53 -12.43 0.52
C GLU A 166 -0.05 -12.60 0.16
N LEU A 167 0.79 -11.68 0.63
CA LEU A 167 2.23 -11.72 0.41
C LEU A 167 2.87 -12.68 1.43
N LYS A 168 3.90 -13.40 1.01
CA LYS A 168 4.68 -14.23 1.92
C LYS A 168 5.68 -13.36 2.71
N LEU A 169 5.21 -12.75 3.79
CA LEU A 169 5.99 -11.87 4.63
C LEU A 169 6.96 -12.63 5.53
N THR A 170 8.11 -12.02 5.80
CA THR A 170 9.02 -12.48 6.86
C THR A 170 8.42 -12.20 8.24
N GLU A 171 8.96 -12.79 9.30
CA GLU A 171 8.52 -12.52 10.67
C GLU A 171 8.58 -11.04 11.05
N GLN A 172 9.65 -10.35 10.65
CA GLN A 172 9.79 -8.91 10.89
C GLN A 172 8.75 -8.09 10.13
N GLU A 173 8.46 -8.45 8.88
CA GLU A 173 7.43 -7.79 8.07
C GLU A 173 6.03 -8.06 8.62
N LEU A 174 5.77 -9.28 9.14
CA LEU A 174 4.53 -9.59 9.86
C LEU A 174 4.37 -8.75 11.12
N GLN A 175 5.43 -8.54 11.89
CA GLN A 175 5.40 -7.66 13.06
C GLN A 175 5.09 -6.21 12.67
N LYS A 176 5.66 -5.70 11.56
CA LYS A 176 5.31 -4.36 11.03
C LYS A 176 3.82 -4.27 10.65
N LEU A 177 3.29 -5.31 10.00
CA LEU A 177 1.87 -5.38 9.65
C LEU A 177 0.98 -5.43 10.89
N ASP A 178 1.36 -6.19 11.91
CA ASP A 178 0.65 -6.28 13.19
C ASP A 178 0.60 -4.94 13.91
N ASN A 179 1.70 -4.20 13.91
CA ASN A 179 1.76 -2.85 14.43
C ASN A 179 0.78 -1.91 13.70
N SER A 180 0.80 -1.89 12.36
CA SER A 180 -0.15 -1.14 11.55
C SER A 180 -1.61 -1.47 11.87
N CYS A 181 -1.93 -2.77 12.02
CA CYS A 181 -3.28 -3.22 12.37
C CYS A 181 -3.69 -2.74 13.76
N THR A 182 -2.79 -2.77 14.73
CA THR A 182 -3.03 -2.31 16.11
C THR A 182 -3.31 -0.82 16.13
N ILE A 183 -2.50 0.00 15.47
CA ILE A 183 -2.70 1.45 15.36
C ILE A 183 -4.08 1.78 14.76
N LEU A 184 -4.47 1.09 13.70
CA LEU A 184 -5.77 1.30 13.06
C LEU A 184 -6.95 0.92 13.97
N ASN A 185 -6.86 -0.22 14.64
CA ASN A 185 -7.89 -0.68 15.56
C ASN A 185 -8.04 0.24 16.78
N ASP A 186 -6.93 0.69 17.37
CA ASP A 186 -6.97 1.61 18.51
C ASP A 186 -7.50 2.99 18.11
N ASN A 187 -7.18 3.45 16.93
CA ASN A 187 -7.76 4.66 16.37
C ASN A 187 -9.27 4.52 16.12
N PHE A 188 -9.74 3.32 15.74
CA PHE A 188 -11.17 3.07 15.56
C PHE A 188 -11.92 3.03 16.90
N LYS A 189 -11.40 2.35 17.90
CA LYS A 189 -12.00 2.29 19.26
C LYS A 189 -12.25 3.68 19.86
N LYS A 190 -11.43 4.69 19.50
CA LYS A 190 -11.61 6.07 19.97
C LYS A 190 -12.85 6.78 19.39
N LEU A 191 -13.49 6.22 18.36
CA LEU A 191 -14.63 6.86 17.68
C LEU A 191 -15.95 6.68 18.42
N LYS A 192 -16.05 5.83 19.46
CA LYS A 192 -17.26 5.58 20.25
C LYS A 192 -18.53 5.41 19.41
N LEU A 193 -18.44 4.63 18.33
CA LEU A 193 -19.56 4.26 17.44
C LEU A 193 -20.31 3.07 18.03
#